data_089db549fcc14d5f415abb7f4dc71b36
#
_entry.id   089db549fcc14d5f415abb7f4dc71b36
#
_cell.length_a   1.000
_cell.length_b   1.000
_cell.length_c   1.000
_cell.angle_alpha   90.00
_cell.angle_beta   90.00
_cell.angle_gamma   90.00
#
_symmetry.space_group_name_H-M   'P 1'
#
loop_
_entity.id
_entity.type
_entity.pdbx_description
1 polymer ?
#
loop_
_entity_poly.entity_id
_entity_poly.type
_entity_poly.pdbx_seq_one_letter_code
_entity_poly.pdbx_strand_id
1 'polypeptide(L)'
;AICTTNFNDERLNSGISRFTSKDFAKTLLKNLVTDMKAKYGEFGERYLWDRNYSETRLPEVPSAIIETLSHQSFPDMKLAQNPMGKFTIARSLYKSILRYVSSNHGHKYTVQPLPPNHFSVEVNALGVATLSWSPQTDKQEPSAIPSSYLLYIAEGRGGFDNGQMVKTAACQVKLEPGKLYRFKVTAFNKGGESF
;
A
#
# COMPACT_ATOMS: atom_id res chain seq x y z
N ALA A 1 15.68 11.47 -3.73
CA ALA A 1 16.04 10.52 -2.68
C ALA A 1 17.39 10.86 -2.08
N ILE A 2 17.61 10.49 -0.83
CA ILE A 2 18.85 10.77 -0.09
C ILE A 2 19.30 9.47 0.59
N CYS A 3 20.59 9.20 0.54
CA CYS A 3 21.25 8.12 1.25
C CYS A 3 22.59 8.60 1.82
N THR A 4 23.23 7.81 2.68
CA THR A 4 24.60 8.03 3.16
C THR A 4 25.42 6.78 2.87
N THR A 5 26.44 6.89 2.00
CA THR A 5 27.32 5.76 1.65
C THR A 5 28.68 5.88 2.33
N ASN A 6 29.14 7.08 2.62
CA ASN A 6 30.44 7.35 3.21
C ASN A 6 30.26 7.91 4.63
N PHE A 7 30.44 7.03 5.63
CA PHE A 7 30.44 7.38 7.03
C PHE A 7 31.26 6.32 7.81
N ASN A 8 32.26 6.75 8.53
CA ASN A 8 33.25 5.94 9.22
C ASN A 8 34.00 5.02 8.22
N ASP A 9 33.66 3.75 8.13
CA ASP A 9 34.33 2.72 7.34
C ASP A 9 33.52 2.24 6.12
N GLU A 10 32.54 3.01 5.68
CA GLU A 10 31.62 2.64 4.58
C GLU A 10 30.80 1.37 4.83
N ARG A 11 30.80 0.87 6.07
CA ARG A 11 30.04 -0.31 6.50
C ARG A 11 29.14 0.00 7.69
N LEU A 12 28.06 -0.75 7.78
CA LEU A 12 27.23 -0.86 8.97
C LEU A 12 27.95 -1.77 10.00
N ASN A 13 27.57 -1.72 11.25
CA ASN A 13 28.14 -2.60 12.29
C ASN A 13 27.93 -4.09 11.98
N SER A 14 26.88 -4.42 11.22
CA SER A 14 26.62 -5.76 10.69
C SER A 14 27.63 -6.22 9.62
N GLY A 15 28.56 -5.36 9.18
CA GLY A 15 29.46 -5.62 8.06
C GLY A 15 28.88 -5.38 6.68
N ILE A 16 27.58 -5.07 6.59
CA ILE A 16 26.91 -4.78 5.30
C ILE A 16 27.44 -3.43 4.77
N SER A 17 27.76 -3.38 3.48
CA SER A 17 28.20 -2.15 2.84
C SER A 17 27.10 -1.07 2.84
N ARG A 18 27.45 0.17 3.16
CA ARG A 18 26.55 1.33 3.08
C ARG A 18 26.07 1.63 1.64
N PHE A 19 26.75 1.11 0.62
CA PHE A 19 26.27 1.17 -0.76
C PHE A 19 24.91 0.48 -0.96
N THR A 20 24.54 -0.48 -0.10
CA THR A 20 23.18 -1.06 -0.10
C THR A 20 22.11 -0.02 0.18
N SER A 21 22.39 1.01 0.96
CA SER A 21 21.47 2.15 1.16
C SER A 21 21.25 2.94 -0.13
N LYS A 22 22.30 3.11 -0.93
CA LYS A 22 22.21 3.78 -2.24
C LYS A 22 21.38 2.96 -3.23
N ASP A 23 21.58 1.65 -3.28
CA ASP A 23 20.80 0.75 -4.13
C ASP A 23 19.32 0.73 -3.71
N PHE A 24 19.07 0.71 -2.39
CA PHE A 24 17.72 0.83 -1.84
C PHE A 24 17.06 2.15 -2.25
N ALA A 25 17.72 3.30 -2.01
CA ALA A 25 17.21 4.62 -2.37
C ALA A 25 16.92 4.75 -3.88
N LYS A 26 17.83 4.23 -4.72
CA LYS A 26 17.68 4.19 -6.18
C LYS A 26 16.47 3.35 -6.61
N THR A 27 16.27 2.20 -5.97
CA THR A 27 15.14 1.31 -6.26
C THR A 27 13.82 1.99 -5.91
N LEU A 28 13.72 2.60 -4.72
CA LEU A 28 12.52 3.33 -4.28
C LEU A 28 12.21 4.49 -5.24
N LEU A 29 13.21 5.30 -5.56
CA LEU A 29 13.06 6.45 -6.45
C LEU A 29 12.56 6.03 -7.84
N LYS A 30 13.23 5.06 -8.46
CA LYS A 30 12.89 4.57 -9.81
C LYS A 30 11.45 4.02 -9.85
N ASN A 31 11.07 3.19 -8.89
CA ASN A 31 9.75 2.57 -8.87
C ASN A 31 8.66 3.60 -8.60
N LEU A 32 8.89 4.53 -7.66
CA LEU A 32 7.96 5.61 -7.39
C LEU A 32 7.69 6.46 -8.64
N VAL A 33 8.74 6.90 -9.34
CA VAL A 33 8.60 7.67 -10.57
C VAL A 33 7.85 6.88 -11.64
N THR A 34 8.15 5.59 -11.79
CA THR A 34 7.47 4.71 -12.75
C THR A 34 5.97 4.59 -12.46
N ASP A 35 5.61 4.29 -11.21
CA ASP A 35 4.22 4.12 -10.78
C ASP A 35 3.43 5.45 -10.90
N MET A 36 4.04 6.55 -10.50
CA MET A 36 3.42 7.87 -10.57
C MET A 36 3.21 8.33 -12.02
N LYS A 37 4.20 8.13 -12.89
CA LYS A 37 4.06 8.41 -14.35
C LYS A 37 2.95 7.60 -14.97
N ALA A 38 2.85 6.32 -14.65
CA ALA A 38 1.80 5.45 -15.19
C ALA A 38 0.38 5.90 -14.82
N LYS A 39 0.23 6.57 -13.66
CA LYS A 39 -1.08 7.00 -13.16
C LYS A 39 -1.41 8.46 -13.45
N TYR A 40 -0.42 9.34 -13.38
CA TYR A 40 -0.62 10.79 -13.44
C TYR A 40 0.04 11.46 -14.67
N GLY A 41 0.70 10.69 -15.53
CA GLY A 41 1.40 11.21 -16.70
C GLY A 41 2.77 11.77 -16.33
N GLU A 42 2.95 13.09 -16.42
CA GLU A 42 4.24 13.72 -16.12
C GLU A 42 4.54 13.67 -14.61
N PHE A 43 5.59 12.97 -14.27
CA PHE A 43 6.15 12.91 -12.93
C PHE A 43 7.65 12.69 -13.02
N GLY A 44 8.44 13.61 -12.49
CA GLY A 44 9.90 13.58 -12.62
C GLY A 44 10.61 13.11 -11.37
N GLU A 45 11.85 12.66 -11.54
CA GLU A 45 12.82 12.59 -10.44
C GLU A 45 13.69 13.84 -10.48
N ARG A 46 14.11 14.31 -9.32
CA ARG A 46 15.02 15.42 -9.21
C ARG A 46 16.46 14.94 -9.12
N TYR A 47 16.81 14.16 -8.10
CA TYR A 47 18.12 13.53 -7.92
C TYR A 47 18.15 12.46 -6.83
N LEU A 48 19.22 11.67 -6.85
CA LEU A 48 19.65 10.83 -5.76
C LEU A 48 20.91 11.49 -5.14
N TRP A 49 20.78 11.97 -3.91
CA TRP A 49 21.89 12.59 -3.18
C TRP A 49 22.55 11.64 -2.18
N ASP A 50 23.85 11.66 -2.16
CA ASP A 50 24.65 11.08 -1.10
C ASP A 50 25.00 12.19 -0.10
N ARG A 51 24.34 12.17 1.06
CA ARG A 51 24.43 13.21 2.09
C ARG A 51 24.48 12.61 3.48
N ASN A 52 25.25 13.22 4.35
CA ASN A 52 25.44 12.79 5.73
C ASN A 52 24.28 13.31 6.61
N TYR A 53 23.11 12.68 6.51
CA TYR A 53 21.97 12.94 7.41
C TYR A 53 21.89 11.86 8.50
N SER A 54 21.48 12.24 9.70
CA SER A 54 21.32 11.31 10.83
C SER A 54 20.36 10.16 10.51
N GLU A 55 19.28 10.45 9.81
CA GLU A 55 18.22 9.51 9.44
C GLU A 55 18.71 8.41 8.48
N THR A 56 19.77 8.66 7.73
CA THR A 56 20.36 7.67 6.80
C THR A 56 21.73 7.16 7.26
N ARG A 57 22.34 7.82 8.24
CA ARG A 57 23.66 7.47 8.78
C ARG A 57 23.58 6.54 9.99
N LEU A 58 22.65 6.84 10.93
CA LEU A 58 22.56 6.13 12.21
C LEU A 58 21.91 4.74 12.14
N PRO A 59 20.92 4.47 11.26
CA PRO A 59 20.35 3.13 11.16
C PRO A 59 21.40 2.09 10.77
N GLU A 60 21.31 0.92 11.39
CA GLU A 60 22.18 -0.25 11.13
C GLU A 60 21.61 -1.20 10.04
N VAL A 61 20.72 -0.66 9.23
CA VAL A 61 20.10 -1.31 8.06
C VAL A 61 20.14 -0.35 6.86
N PRO A 62 20.03 -0.85 5.63
CA PRO A 62 19.91 0.00 4.45
C PRO A 62 18.79 1.03 4.62
N SER A 63 19.11 2.30 4.50
CA SER A 63 18.22 3.42 4.83
C SER A 63 18.21 4.48 3.75
N ALA A 64 17.04 5.11 3.55
CA ALA A 64 16.87 6.18 2.58
C ALA A 64 15.80 7.18 3.05
N ILE A 65 15.96 8.45 2.66
CA ILE A 65 14.91 9.47 2.73
C ILE A 65 14.34 9.64 1.33
N ILE A 66 13.03 9.57 1.21
CA ILE A 66 12.30 9.85 -0.04
C ILE A 66 11.49 11.13 0.15
N GLU A 67 11.93 12.18 -0.49
CA GLU A 67 11.20 13.44 -0.60
C GLU A 67 10.29 13.34 -1.82
N THR A 68 8.99 13.20 -1.59
CA THR A 68 8.04 12.79 -2.64
C THR A 68 7.50 13.94 -3.46
N LEU A 69 7.27 15.09 -2.86
CA LEU A 69 6.59 16.25 -3.46
C LEU A 69 7.20 17.55 -2.92
N SER A 70 7.12 18.62 -3.72
CA SER A 70 7.58 19.95 -3.31
C SER A 70 6.41 20.83 -2.88
N HIS A 71 6.49 21.42 -1.69
CA HIS A 71 5.52 22.40 -1.22
C HIS A 71 5.55 23.73 -2.01
N GLN A 72 6.58 23.94 -2.81
CA GLN A 72 6.70 25.11 -3.69
C GLN A 72 6.11 24.85 -5.09
N SER A 73 5.67 23.64 -5.37
CA SER A 73 5.06 23.26 -6.65
C SER A 73 3.54 23.15 -6.49
N PHE A 74 2.79 23.96 -7.19
CA PHE A 74 1.33 23.91 -7.12
C PHE A 74 0.73 22.57 -7.58
N PRO A 75 1.20 21.94 -8.68
CA PRO A 75 0.78 20.59 -9.04
C PRO A 75 1.06 19.56 -7.94
N ASP A 76 2.24 19.61 -7.30
CA ASP A 76 2.62 18.71 -6.22
C ASP A 76 1.70 18.89 -5.02
N MET A 77 1.37 20.14 -4.67
CA MET A 77 0.46 20.43 -3.56
C MET A 77 -0.96 19.95 -3.80
N LYS A 78 -1.47 20.05 -5.02
CA LYS A 78 -2.75 19.43 -5.40
C LYS A 78 -2.72 17.92 -5.19
N LEU A 79 -1.63 17.26 -5.61
CA LEU A 79 -1.45 15.81 -5.44
C LEU A 79 -1.30 15.45 -3.95
N ALA A 80 -0.55 16.25 -3.18
CA ALA A 80 -0.35 16.05 -1.74
C ALA A 80 -1.66 16.15 -0.92
N GLN A 81 -2.62 16.94 -1.37
CA GLN A 81 -3.93 17.08 -0.73
C GLN A 81 -4.92 16.00 -1.17
N ASN A 82 -4.67 15.33 -2.30
CA ASN A 82 -5.53 14.29 -2.83
C ASN A 82 -5.30 12.96 -2.07
N PRO A 83 -6.31 12.38 -1.39
CA PRO A 83 -6.18 11.09 -0.70
C PRO A 83 -5.67 9.97 -1.61
N MET A 84 -6.14 9.94 -2.87
CA MET A 84 -5.69 8.96 -3.86
C MET A 84 -4.23 9.17 -4.28
N GLY A 85 -3.75 10.42 -4.31
CA GLY A 85 -2.35 10.76 -4.53
C GLY A 85 -1.47 10.20 -3.42
N LYS A 86 -1.84 10.44 -2.18
CA LYS A 86 -1.16 9.89 -1.00
C LYS A 86 -1.13 8.36 -1.00
N PHE A 87 -2.27 7.74 -1.27
CA PHE A 87 -2.38 6.28 -1.38
C PHE A 87 -1.46 5.71 -2.46
N THR A 88 -1.41 6.35 -3.63
CA THR A 88 -0.57 5.89 -4.75
C THR A 88 0.91 5.96 -4.40
N ILE A 89 1.37 7.05 -3.77
CA ILE A 89 2.75 7.20 -3.30
C ILE A 89 3.07 6.11 -2.26
N ALA A 90 2.23 5.98 -1.23
CA ALA A 90 2.44 4.98 -0.17
C ALA A 90 2.46 3.55 -0.72
N ARG A 91 1.54 3.22 -1.62
CA ARG A 91 1.48 1.89 -2.25
C ARG A 91 2.69 1.62 -3.14
N SER A 92 3.18 2.61 -3.88
CA SER A 92 4.39 2.46 -4.69
C SER A 92 5.62 2.19 -3.83
N LEU A 93 5.79 2.92 -2.74
CA LEU A 93 6.89 2.69 -1.79
C LEU A 93 6.77 1.31 -1.13
N TYR A 94 5.59 0.91 -0.69
CA TYR A 94 5.32 -0.42 -0.13
C TYR A 94 5.72 -1.54 -1.10
N LYS A 95 5.26 -1.48 -2.35
CA LYS A 95 5.65 -2.46 -3.39
C LYS A 95 7.16 -2.48 -3.63
N SER A 96 7.80 -1.31 -3.62
CA SER A 96 9.23 -1.18 -3.84
C SER A 96 10.05 -1.80 -2.71
N ILE A 97 9.62 -1.60 -1.46
CA ILE A 97 10.24 -2.22 -0.28
C ILE A 97 10.12 -3.74 -0.36
N LEU A 98 8.92 -4.27 -0.64
CA LEU A 98 8.71 -5.71 -0.79
C LEU A 98 9.61 -6.32 -1.87
N ARG A 99 9.70 -5.68 -3.04
CA ARG A 99 10.56 -6.14 -4.14
C ARG A 99 12.03 -6.12 -3.74
N TYR A 100 12.49 -5.03 -3.11
CA TYR A 100 13.87 -4.90 -2.66
C TYR A 100 14.24 -5.98 -1.63
N VAL A 101 13.43 -6.15 -0.58
CA VAL A 101 13.66 -7.15 0.46
C VAL A 101 13.63 -8.57 -0.12
N SER A 102 12.64 -8.88 -0.96
CA SER A 102 12.53 -10.20 -1.61
C SER A 102 13.73 -10.53 -2.48
N SER A 103 14.20 -9.57 -3.28
CA SER A 103 15.36 -9.77 -4.14
C SER A 103 16.64 -10.01 -3.33
N ASN A 104 16.83 -9.29 -2.22
CA ASN A 104 18.04 -9.43 -1.41
C ASN A 104 18.05 -10.68 -0.51
N HIS A 105 16.88 -11.23 -0.20
CA HIS A 105 16.77 -12.41 0.67
C HIS A 105 16.30 -13.67 -0.07
N GLY A 106 16.14 -13.62 -1.39
CA GLY A 106 15.74 -14.78 -2.21
C GLY A 106 14.31 -15.28 -1.93
N HIS A 107 13.43 -14.42 -1.39
CA HIS A 107 12.05 -14.79 -1.08
C HIS A 107 11.07 -14.34 -2.15
N LYS A 108 10.01 -15.11 -2.36
CA LYS A 108 8.86 -14.66 -3.15
C LYS A 108 8.02 -13.70 -2.31
N TYR A 109 7.48 -12.67 -2.95
CA TYR A 109 6.54 -11.76 -2.32
C TYR A 109 5.17 -11.83 -2.99
N THR A 110 4.14 -11.41 -2.28
CA THR A 110 2.80 -11.16 -2.79
C THR A 110 2.37 -9.80 -2.26
N VAL A 111 1.90 -8.94 -3.13
CA VAL A 111 1.37 -7.64 -2.72
C VAL A 111 -0.07 -7.81 -2.28
N GLN A 112 -0.45 -7.17 -1.18
CA GLN A 112 -1.85 -7.14 -0.75
C GLN A 112 -2.77 -6.56 -1.83
N PRO A 113 -4.02 -7.01 -1.96
CA PRO A 113 -4.93 -6.54 -3.00
C PRO A 113 -5.30 -5.06 -2.82
N LEU A 114 -5.87 -4.47 -3.84
CA LEU A 114 -6.60 -3.21 -3.70
C LEU A 114 -7.94 -3.46 -2.99
N PRO A 115 -8.49 -2.47 -2.26
CA PRO A 115 -9.82 -2.60 -1.66
C PRO A 115 -10.87 -2.84 -2.76
N PRO A 116 -11.92 -3.61 -2.48
CA PRO A 116 -13.02 -3.77 -3.42
C PRO A 116 -13.72 -2.43 -3.70
N ASN A 117 -14.39 -2.34 -4.84
CA ASN A 117 -15.23 -1.21 -5.21
C ASN A 117 -16.66 -1.64 -5.53
N HIS A 118 -17.53 -0.68 -5.86
CA HIS A 118 -18.94 -0.92 -6.19
C HIS A 118 -19.66 -1.78 -5.12
N PHE A 119 -19.37 -1.53 -3.85
CA PHE A 119 -20.06 -2.22 -2.77
C PHE A 119 -21.52 -1.82 -2.74
N SER A 120 -22.42 -2.81 -2.81
CA SER A 120 -23.86 -2.60 -2.75
C SER A 120 -24.51 -3.51 -1.72
N VAL A 121 -25.65 -3.09 -1.20
CA VAL A 121 -26.47 -3.82 -0.25
C VAL A 121 -27.92 -3.72 -0.71
N GLU A 122 -28.55 -4.85 -0.99
CA GLU A 122 -29.97 -4.95 -1.34
C GLU A 122 -30.69 -5.81 -0.29
N VAL A 123 -31.74 -5.27 0.32
CA VAL A 123 -32.51 -5.96 1.36
C VAL A 123 -33.88 -6.35 0.80
N ASN A 124 -34.20 -7.63 0.85
CA ASN A 124 -35.52 -8.12 0.42
C ASN A 124 -36.59 -8.05 1.54
N ALA A 125 -37.83 -8.32 1.18
CA ALA A 125 -38.98 -8.29 2.11
C ALA A 125 -38.86 -9.33 3.27
N LEU A 126 -38.02 -10.33 3.13
CA LEU A 126 -37.75 -11.34 4.16
C LEU A 126 -36.63 -10.92 5.11
N GLY A 127 -36.08 -9.70 4.97
CA GLY A 127 -34.97 -9.22 5.80
C GLY A 127 -33.63 -9.88 5.49
N VAL A 128 -33.43 -10.38 4.26
CA VAL A 128 -32.15 -10.88 3.80
C VAL A 128 -31.43 -9.78 3.02
N ALA A 129 -30.27 -9.35 3.47
CA ALA A 129 -29.36 -8.46 2.76
C ALA A 129 -28.48 -9.27 1.81
N THR A 130 -28.53 -8.96 0.53
CA THR A 130 -27.56 -9.42 -0.46
C THR A 130 -26.49 -8.33 -0.60
N LEU A 131 -25.25 -8.67 -0.25
CA LEU A 131 -24.10 -7.79 -0.38
C LEU A 131 -23.29 -8.21 -1.60
N SER A 132 -22.88 -7.25 -2.42
CA SER A 132 -22.04 -7.53 -3.59
C SER A 132 -21.00 -6.42 -3.78
N TRP A 133 -19.90 -6.76 -4.43
CA TRP A 133 -18.78 -5.85 -4.70
C TRP A 133 -18.00 -6.30 -5.93
N SER A 134 -17.07 -5.46 -6.39
CA SER A 134 -16.19 -5.78 -7.50
C SER A 134 -14.73 -5.77 -7.04
N PRO A 135 -13.92 -6.79 -7.42
CA PRO A 135 -12.48 -6.74 -7.18
C PRO A 135 -11.83 -5.64 -8.01
N GLN A 136 -10.80 -5.02 -7.45
CA GLN A 136 -9.96 -4.09 -8.20
C GLN A 136 -8.68 -4.78 -8.65
N THR A 137 -8.29 -4.55 -9.90
CA THR A 137 -7.04 -5.04 -10.48
C THR A 137 -5.96 -3.97 -10.38
N ASP A 138 -4.81 -4.32 -9.83
CA ASP A 138 -3.60 -3.50 -9.92
C ASP A 138 -2.84 -3.89 -11.19
N LYS A 139 -2.96 -3.07 -12.25
CA LYS A 139 -2.32 -3.33 -13.54
C LYS A 139 -0.79 -3.38 -13.47
N GLN A 140 -0.20 -2.75 -12.46
CA GLN A 140 1.25 -2.69 -12.25
C GLN A 140 1.76 -3.80 -11.32
N GLU A 141 0.85 -4.58 -10.71
CA GLU A 141 1.21 -5.60 -9.74
C GLU A 141 0.33 -6.84 -9.86
N PRO A 142 0.66 -7.78 -10.75
CA PRO A 142 -0.12 -8.98 -10.97
C PRO A 142 -0.28 -9.88 -9.74
N SER A 143 0.62 -9.77 -8.75
CA SER A 143 0.53 -10.56 -7.51
C SER A 143 -0.59 -10.08 -6.58
N ALA A 144 -1.14 -8.88 -6.80
CA ALA A 144 -2.16 -8.24 -5.95
C ALA A 144 -3.59 -8.70 -6.25
N ILE A 145 -3.77 -9.91 -6.77
CA ILE A 145 -5.09 -10.47 -7.05
C ILE A 145 -5.71 -10.98 -5.73
N PRO A 146 -6.95 -10.59 -5.38
CA PRO A 146 -7.63 -11.13 -4.21
C PRO A 146 -7.94 -12.62 -4.39
N SER A 147 -7.71 -13.40 -3.33
CA SER A 147 -8.10 -14.82 -3.25
C SER A 147 -9.42 -15.00 -2.46
N SER A 148 -9.77 -14.02 -1.65
CA SER A 148 -10.97 -14.00 -0.81
C SER A 148 -11.22 -12.57 -0.33
N TYR A 149 -12.27 -12.41 0.48
CA TYR A 149 -12.67 -11.13 1.08
C TYR A 149 -12.96 -11.34 2.56
N LEU A 150 -12.87 -10.28 3.34
CA LEU A 150 -13.35 -10.24 4.72
C LEU A 150 -14.55 -9.29 4.78
N LEU A 151 -15.69 -9.83 5.19
CA LEU A 151 -16.89 -9.06 5.48
C LEU A 151 -16.95 -8.77 6.98
N TYR A 152 -16.99 -7.51 7.33
CA TYR A 152 -17.16 -7.02 8.69
C TYR A 152 -18.56 -6.49 8.88
N ILE A 153 -19.17 -6.84 10.00
CA ILE A 153 -20.54 -6.44 10.36
C ILE A 153 -20.49 -5.72 11.70
N ALA A 154 -21.19 -4.59 11.78
CA ALA A 154 -21.43 -3.90 13.03
C ALA A 154 -22.92 -3.67 13.21
N GLU A 155 -23.43 -3.95 14.40
CA GLU A 155 -24.80 -3.69 14.81
C GLU A 155 -24.89 -2.41 15.67
N GLY A 156 -25.83 -1.55 15.36
CA GLY A 156 -26.05 -0.29 16.07
C GLY A 156 -24.82 0.64 16.02
N ARG A 157 -24.42 1.15 17.18
CA ARG A 157 -23.24 2.02 17.36
C ARG A 157 -21.98 1.26 17.76
N GLY A 158 -22.05 -0.07 17.86
CA GLY A 158 -20.91 -0.93 18.22
C GLY A 158 -19.78 -0.89 17.20
N GLY A 159 -18.63 -1.51 17.53
CA GLY A 159 -17.53 -1.75 16.59
C GLY A 159 -17.89 -2.82 15.56
N PHE A 160 -17.06 -2.96 14.54
CA PHE A 160 -17.11 -4.10 13.63
C PHE A 160 -16.67 -5.37 14.35
N ASP A 161 -17.23 -6.52 13.92
CA ASP A 161 -16.79 -7.86 14.36
C ASP A 161 -15.36 -8.18 13.87
N ASN A 162 -14.93 -9.43 14.08
CA ASN A 162 -13.59 -9.89 13.66
C ASN A 162 -13.49 -10.20 12.16
N GLY A 163 -14.57 -9.96 11.39
CA GLY A 163 -14.64 -10.25 9.97
C GLY A 163 -14.86 -11.73 9.66
N GLN A 164 -15.65 -11.97 8.64
CA GLN A 164 -15.99 -13.30 8.13
C GLN A 164 -15.39 -13.48 6.76
N MET A 165 -14.66 -14.59 6.55
CA MET A 165 -14.06 -14.86 5.23
C MET A 165 -15.10 -15.29 4.21
N VAL A 166 -15.14 -14.59 3.08
CA VAL A 166 -16.02 -14.86 1.94
C VAL A 166 -15.15 -15.12 0.71
N LYS A 167 -15.41 -16.21 -0.01
CA LYS A 167 -14.61 -16.61 -1.18
C LYS A 167 -15.08 -15.98 -2.49
N THR A 168 -16.29 -15.47 -2.52
CA THR A 168 -16.95 -14.88 -3.70
C THR A 168 -17.14 -13.38 -3.50
N ALA A 169 -17.34 -12.65 -4.58
CA ALA A 169 -17.60 -11.21 -4.53
C ALA A 169 -19.05 -10.86 -4.17
N ALA A 170 -19.75 -11.76 -3.52
CA ALA A 170 -21.11 -11.55 -2.99
C ALA A 170 -21.39 -12.53 -1.85
N CYS A 171 -22.28 -12.13 -0.95
CA CYS A 171 -22.80 -12.98 0.12
C CYS A 171 -24.19 -12.51 0.58
N GLN A 172 -24.83 -13.30 1.41
CA GLN A 172 -26.10 -12.95 2.04
C GLN A 172 -25.99 -12.95 3.55
N VAL A 173 -26.65 -11.99 4.19
CA VAL A 173 -26.72 -11.82 5.63
C VAL A 173 -28.18 -11.67 6.03
N LYS A 174 -28.63 -12.47 7.01
CA LYS A 174 -29.96 -12.32 7.61
C LYS A 174 -29.91 -11.15 8.59
N LEU A 175 -30.82 -10.21 8.43
CA LEU A 175 -30.96 -9.05 9.30
C LEU A 175 -32.17 -9.19 10.23
N GLU A 176 -32.07 -8.61 11.41
CA GLU A 176 -33.18 -8.48 12.34
C GLU A 176 -33.91 -7.16 12.10
N PRO A 177 -35.25 -7.17 12.03
CA PRO A 177 -36.03 -5.95 11.86
C PRO A 177 -35.78 -4.93 12.97
N GLY A 178 -35.76 -3.66 12.62
CA GLY A 178 -35.59 -2.54 13.56
C GLY A 178 -34.17 -2.31 14.05
N LYS A 179 -33.20 -3.11 13.63
CA LYS A 179 -31.78 -2.91 13.95
C LYS A 179 -31.03 -2.16 12.83
N LEU A 180 -30.06 -1.35 13.24
CA LEU A 180 -29.15 -0.68 12.33
C LEU A 180 -27.92 -1.56 12.10
N TYR A 181 -27.57 -1.79 10.84
CA TYR A 181 -26.37 -2.54 10.46
C TYR A 181 -25.41 -1.65 9.65
N ARG A 182 -24.12 -1.87 9.82
CA ARG A 182 -23.05 -1.30 9.01
C ARG A 182 -22.19 -2.44 8.49
N PHE A 183 -21.80 -2.34 7.24
CA PHE A 183 -20.98 -3.35 6.57
C PHE A 183 -19.69 -2.71 6.06
N LYS A 184 -18.60 -3.45 6.14
CA LYS A 184 -17.33 -3.14 5.50
C LYS A 184 -16.82 -4.40 4.83
N VAL A 185 -16.28 -4.29 3.63
CA VAL A 185 -15.64 -5.41 2.93
C VAL A 185 -14.22 -5.01 2.54
N THR A 186 -13.30 -5.93 2.76
CA THR A 186 -11.90 -5.81 2.34
C THR A 186 -11.53 -7.01 1.46
N ALA A 187 -10.50 -6.86 0.64
CA ALA A 187 -9.95 -7.94 -0.16
C ALA A 187 -8.75 -8.57 0.57
N PHE A 188 -8.55 -9.86 0.39
CA PHE A 188 -7.52 -10.62 1.07
C PHE A 188 -6.77 -11.54 0.10
N ASN A 189 -5.45 -11.68 0.28
CA ASN A 189 -4.60 -12.69 -0.34
C ASN A 189 -3.42 -13.03 0.59
N LYS A 190 -2.44 -13.80 0.09
CA LYS A 190 -1.24 -14.17 0.86
C LYS A 190 -0.37 -12.97 1.28
N GLY A 191 -0.50 -11.83 0.63
CA GLY A 191 0.19 -10.57 0.98
C GLY A 191 -0.49 -9.79 2.09
N GLY A 192 -1.70 -10.20 2.50
CA GLY A 192 -2.47 -9.57 3.57
C GLY A 192 -3.82 -9.03 3.11
N GLU A 193 -4.43 -8.26 3.99
CA GLU A 193 -5.73 -7.61 3.82
C GLU A 193 -5.55 -6.22 3.19
N SER A 194 -6.46 -5.82 2.30
CA SER A 194 -6.51 -4.46 1.77
C SER A 194 -6.91 -3.44 2.85
N PHE A 195 -6.50 -2.21 2.66
CA PHE A 195 -6.88 -1.09 3.55
C PHE A 195 -8.35 -0.72 3.46
#